data_4bb453b489a6d8f323765b7dbdb302cc
#
_entry.id   4bb453b489a6d8f323765b7dbdb302cc
#
_cell.length_a   1.000
_cell.length_b   1.000
_cell.length_c   1.000
_cell.angle_alpha   90.00
_cell.angle_beta   90.00
_cell.angle_gamma   90.00
#
_symmetry.space_group_name_H-M   'P 1'
#
loop_
_entity.id
_entity.type
_entity.pdbx_description
1 polymer ?
#
loop_
_entity_poly.entity_id
_entity_poly.type
_entity_poly.pdbx_seq_one_letter_code
_entity_poly.pdbx_strand_id
1 'polypeptide(L)'
;SIVSDVPGTTTDPVEKACELAPIGPVVFIDTAGIDDVGELGRARVERSKTVLEWVDLALIVASAQGLENNDREIAADAKHLGTPAILVLNKADLAGGAPSAEVLSDAESLGLPIVITDARTERGVDALRTAIIKIVQDDTEPDRPIAGDLAHAGDTVVLVTPIDSGAPKGRLILPQVQAIRELLDAHAKVVVVQQDRVAEAINELKVNPAFVMTDSQAIDDVAAQTPDNIPLTTFSLQMAYAKSDLIELARGAAALSHLKDGDKVLICETCSHHPQKDDIGRLKIPRWLREKTKVNLTIDV
;
A
#
# COMPACT_ATOMS: atom_id res chain seq x y z
N SER A 1 -9.76 10.29 18.32
CA SER A 1 -10.64 11.46 18.35
C SER A 1 -11.14 11.71 19.76
N ILE A 2 -11.34 12.97 20.12
CA ILE A 2 -11.92 13.37 21.39
C ILE A 2 -13.45 13.34 21.21
N VAL A 3 -14.14 12.59 22.03
CA VAL A 3 -15.61 12.62 22.06
C VAL A 3 -16.04 13.83 22.87
N SER A 4 -16.77 14.77 22.28
CA SER A 4 -17.24 15.99 22.90
C SER A 4 -18.64 16.36 22.41
N ASP A 5 -19.43 17.00 23.28
CA ASP A 5 -20.73 17.54 22.89
C ASP A 5 -20.61 18.87 22.10
N VAL A 6 -19.37 19.38 21.93
CA VAL A 6 -19.09 20.64 21.24
C VAL A 6 -18.59 20.30 19.81
N PRO A 7 -19.27 20.78 18.75
CA PRO A 7 -18.79 20.64 17.36
C PRO A 7 -17.40 21.28 17.19
N GLY A 8 -16.59 20.72 16.27
CA GLY A 8 -15.28 21.28 15.92
C GLY A 8 -14.15 21.04 16.96
N THR A 9 -14.26 20.01 17.79
CA THR A 9 -13.24 19.70 18.84
C THR A 9 -11.92 19.17 18.24
N THR A 10 -11.93 18.55 17.06
CA THR A 10 -10.73 18.05 16.38
C THR A 10 -10.16 19.15 15.49
N THR A 11 -8.92 19.60 15.77
CA THR A 11 -8.26 20.71 15.06
C THR A 11 -7.25 20.24 14.02
N ASP A 12 -6.61 19.09 14.24
CA ASP A 12 -5.63 18.49 13.33
C ASP A 12 -6.04 17.07 12.96
N PRO A 13 -5.70 16.57 11.74
CA PRO A 13 -5.96 15.19 11.36
C PRO A 13 -5.33 14.23 12.37
N VAL A 14 -6.14 13.32 12.90
CA VAL A 14 -5.68 12.29 13.85
C VAL A 14 -5.63 10.96 13.13
N GLU A 15 -4.44 10.42 12.98
CA GLU A 15 -4.22 9.10 12.39
C GLU A 15 -4.37 8.00 13.44
N LYS A 16 -5.12 6.96 13.11
CA LYS A 16 -5.29 5.77 13.94
C LYS A 16 -5.12 4.52 13.12
N ALA A 17 -4.00 3.82 13.30
CA ALA A 17 -3.80 2.52 12.71
C ALA A 17 -4.60 1.45 13.45
N CYS A 18 -5.22 0.54 12.68
CA CYS A 18 -5.88 -0.65 13.21
C CYS A 18 -5.86 -1.79 12.18
N GLU A 19 -6.19 -2.99 12.63
CA GLU A 19 -6.34 -4.17 11.78
C GLU A 19 -7.81 -4.33 11.37
N LEU A 20 -8.09 -4.38 10.07
CA LEU A 20 -9.42 -4.59 9.53
C LEU A 20 -9.45 -5.88 8.70
N ALA A 21 -9.74 -7.02 9.34
CA ALA A 21 -9.82 -8.28 8.63
C ALA A 21 -11.02 -8.30 7.65
N PRO A 22 -10.87 -8.81 6.40
CA PRO A 22 -9.69 -9.48 5.85
C PRO A 22 -8.70 -8.54 5.10
N ILE A 23 -8.92 -7.22 5.09
CA ILE A 23 -8.08 -6.26 4.33
C ILE A 23 -6.66 -6.21 4.90
N GLY A 24 -6.51 -6.31 6.24
CA GLY A 24 -5.23 -6.14 6.93
C GLY A 24 -5.10 -4.79 7.64
N PRO A 25 -3.88 -4.25 7.77
CA PRO A 25 -3.65 -2.98 8.46
C PRO A 25 -4.22 -1.80 7.66
N VAL A 26 -4.99 -0.96 8.33
CA VAL A 26 -5.57 0.28 7.79
C VAL A 26 -5.23 1.45 8.71
N VAL A 27 -5.19 2.66 8.15
CA VAL A 27 -5.04 3.90 8.90
C VAL A 27 -6.29 4.73 8.70
N PHE A 28 -7.06 4.94 9.76
CA PHE A 28 -8.14 5.90 9.78
C PHE A 28 -7.59 7.30 10.04
N ILE A 29 -7.96 8.25 9.17
CA ILE A 29 -7.57 9.64 9.28
C ILE A 29 -8.82 10.43 9.63
N ASP A 30 -8.91 10.88 10.90
CA ASP A 30 -10.00 11.71 11.36
C ASP A 30 -9.72 13.16 10.95
N THR A 31 -10.52 13.68 10.04
CA THR A 31 -10.43 15.09 9.60
C THR A 31 -11.28 15.98 10.48
N ALA A 32 -10.84 17.22 10.68
CA ALA A 32 -11.62 18.19 11.45
C ALA A 32 -12.99 18.45 10.81
N GLY A 33 -14.05 18.55 11.63
CA GLY A 33 -15.40 18.86 11.16
C GLY A 33 -15.43 20.14 10.32
N ILE A 34 -16.22 20.15 9.25
CA ILE A 34 -16.26 21.22 8.22
C ILE A 34 -17.27 22.30 8.60
N ASP A 35 -17.94 22.17 9.73
CA ASP A 35 -19.10 22.99 10.13
C ASP A 35 -18.74 24.40 10.69
N ASP A 36 -17.45 24.77 10.73
CA ASP A 36 -17.03 26.06 11.24
C ASP A 36 -17.15 27.18 10.21
N VAL A 37 -17.90 28.23 10.59
CA VAL A 37 -18.07 29.46 9.81
C VAL A 37 -16.85 30.37 10.04
N GLY A 38 -16.14 30.78 8.97
CA GLY A 38 -15.04 31.75 9.04
C GLY A 38 -13.75 31.31 8.33
N GLU A 39 -12.65 32.03 8.55
CA GLU A 39 -11.34 31.72 7.94
C GLU A 39 -10.77 30.36 8.35
N LEU A 40 -11.04 29.92 9.58
CA LEU A 40 -10.66 28.60 10.07
C LEU A 40 -11.43 27.47 9.35
N GLY A 41 -12.72 27.68 9.06
CA GLY A 41 -13.55 26.72 8.32
C GLY A 41 -13.02 26.49 6.90
N ARG A 42 -12.64 27.56 6.19
CA ARG A 42 -12.05 27.44 4.83
C ARG A 42 -10.73 26.68 4.83
N ALA A 43 -9.84 26.93 5.79
CA ALA A 43 -8.58 26.20 5.90
C ALA A 43 -8.78 24.70 6.22
N ARG A 44 -9.86 24.35 6.93
CA ARG A 44 -10.22 22.94 7.23
C ARG A 44 -10.79 22.25 6.00
N VAL A 45 -11.64 22.91 5.21
CA VAL A 45 -12.17 22.40 3.94
C VAL A 45 -11.03 22.11 2.95
N GLU A 46 -10.08 23.05 2.81
CA GLU A 46 -8.89 22.81 1.95
C GLU A 46 -8.05 21.63 2.42
N ARG A 47 -7.86 21.47 3.73
CA ARG A 47 -7.14 20.30 4.26
C ARG A 47 -7.87 18.97 4.00
N SER A 48 -9.19 18.96 4.19
CA SER A 48 -10.00 17.76 3.88
C SER A 48 -9.93 17.42 2.40
N LYS A 49 -9.91 18.40 1.50
CA LYS A 49 -9.71 18.20 0.06
C LYS A 49 -8.32 17.60 -0.24
N THR A 50 -7.27 18.12 0.40
CA THR A 50 -5.93 17.57 0.25
C THR A 50 -5.85 16.11 0.72
N VAL A 51 -6.58 15.73 1.77
CA VAL A 51 -6.65 14.34 2.25
C VAL A 51 -7.32 13.44 1.21
N LEU A 52 -8.37 13.90 0.51
CA LEU A 52 -9.05 13.12 -0.53
C LEU A 52 -8.14 12.72 -1.70
N GLU A 53 -7.08 13.50 -1.98
CA GLU A 53 -6.18 13.24 -3.10
C GLU A 53 -5.29 11.99 -2.91
N TRP A 54 -5.12 11.52 -1.67
CA TRP A 54 -4.18 10.45 -1.37
C TRP A 54 -4.72 9.31 -0.49
N VAL A 55 -6.01 9.36 -0.12
CA VAL A 55 -6.65 8.25 0.60
C VAL A 55 -7.23 7.23 -0.38
N ASP A 56 -7.23 5.97 0.04
CA ASP A 56 -7.77 4.86 -0.76
C ASP A 56 -9.31 4.83 -0.71
N LEU A 57 -9.92 5.35 0.36
CA LEU A 57 -11.36 5.39 0.56
C LEU A 57 -11.76 6.54 1.46
N ALA A 58 -12.78 7.31 1.08
CA ALA A 58 -13.39 8.36 1.90
C ALA A 58 -14.69 7.86 2.56
N LEU A 59 -14.84 8.14 3.86
CA LEU A 59 -16.09 7.96 4.59
C LEU A 59 -16.72 9.34 4.82
N ILE A 60 -17.76 9.67 4.09
CA ILE A 60 -18.50 10.93 4.24
C ILE A 60 -19.59 10.71 5.29
N VAL A 61 -19.40 11.27 6.48
CA VAL A 61 -20.29 11.05 7.63
C VAL A 61 -21.26 12.20 7.77
N ALA A 62 -22.49 11.97 7.39
CA ALA A 62 -23.61 12.91 7.46
C ALA A 62 -24.63 12.51 8.54
N SER A 63 -25.54 13.42 8.90
CA SER A 63 -26.64 13.12 9.80
C SER A 63 -27.74 12.33 9.10
N ALA A 64 -28.31 11.31 9.75
CA ALA A 64 -29.51 10.61 9.29
C ALA A 64 -30.77 11.51 9.25
N GLN A 65 -30.72 12.72 9.81
CA GLN A 65 -31.80 13.69 9.76
C GLN A 65 -31.81 14.54 8.48
N GLY A 66 -30.68 14.60 7.74
CA GLY A 66 -30.54 15.35 6.49
C GLY A 66 -29.09 15.60 6.12
N LEU A 67 -28.85 15.83 4.82
CA LEU A 67 -27.54 16.18 4.27
C LEU A 67 -27.33 17.68 4.29
N GLU A 68 -26.13 18.10 4.64
CA GLU A 68 -25.70 19.49 4.55
C GLU A 68 -25.03 19.78 3.19
N ASN A 69 -24.83 21.08 2.89
CA ASN A 69 -24.16 21.47 1.65
C ASN A 69 -22.72 20.95 1.58
N ASN A 70 -22.04 20.94 2.72
CA ASN A 70 -20.66 20.44 2.81
C ASN A 70 -20.56 18.94 2.47
N ASP A 71 -21.55 18.12 2.87
CA ASP A 71 -21.58 16.69 2.54
C ASP A 71 -21.64 16.49 1.03
N ARG A 72 -22.42 17.30 0.33
CA ARG A 72 -22.56 17.27 -1.12
C ARG A 72 -21.30 17.74 -1.85
N GLU A 73 -20.66 18.79 -1.32
CA GLU A 73 -19.40 19.30 -1.88
C GLU A 73 -18.29 18.26 -1.77
N ILE A 74 -18.14 17.61 -0.61
CA ILE A 74 -17.13 16.55 -0.43
C ILE A 74 -17.43 15.36 -1.34
N ALA A 75 -18.69 14.97 -1.47
CA ALA A 75 -19.08 13.89 -2.38
C ALA A 75 -18.75 14.22 -3.84
N ALA A 76 -18.96 15.48 -4.25
CA ALA A 76 -18.61 15.96 -5.59
C ALA A 76 -17.09 15.99 -5.80
N ASP A 77 -16.33 16.45 -4.80
CA ASP A 77 -14.85 16.49 -4.84
C ASP A 77 -14.27 15.07 -4.91
N ALA A 78 -14.74 14.13 -4.10
CA ALA A 78 -14.32 12.73 -4.16
C ALA A 78 -14.58 12.12 -5.55
N LYS A 79 -15.76 12.39 -6.13
CA LYS A 79 -16.09 11.94 -7.49
C LYS A 79 -15.20 12.59 -8.56
N HIS A 80 -14.87 13.86 -8.42
CA HIS A 80 -13.99 14.57 -9.35
C HIS A 80 -12.55 14.03 -9.31
N LEU A 81 -12.06 13.70 -8.11
CA LEU A 81 -10.74 13.12 -7.89
C LEU A 81 -10.67 11.62 -8.24
N GLY A 82 -11.82 10.97 -8.41
CA GLY A 82 -11.88 9.51 -8.61
C GLY A 82 -11.65 8.72 -7.33
N THR A 83 -11.70 9.36 -6.17
CA THR A 83 -11.51 8.71 -4.87
C THR A 83 -12.77 7.94 -4.50
N PRO A 84 -12.71 6.62 -4.26
CA PRO A 84 -13.84 5.84 -3.78
C PRO A 84 -14.43 6.44 -2.49
N ALA A 85 -15.75 6.48 -2.37
CA ALA A 85 -16.39 7.06 -1.20
C ALA A 85 -17.64 6.29 -0.76
N ILE A 86 -17.91 6.28 0.55
CA ILE A 86 -19.15 5.76 1.17
C ILE A 86 -19.83 6.90 1.91
N LEU A 87 -21.13 7.11 1.65
CA LEU A 87 -21.96 8.01 2.45
C LEU A 87 -22.48 7.26 3.70
N VAL A 88 -22.10 7.72 4.88
CA VAL A 88 -22.51 7.15 6.15
C VAL A 88 -23.55 8.07 6.81
N LEU A 89 -24.83 7.66 6.81
CA LEU A 89 -25.89 8.37 7.51
C LEU A 89 -25.92 7.94 8.98
N ASN A 90 -25.21 8.71 9.81
CA ASN A 90 -25.05 8.42 11.25
C ASN A 90 -26.12 9.11 12.09
N LYS A 91 -26.15 8.78 13.39
CA LYS A 91 -27.14 9.26 14.37
C LYS A 91 -28.58 8.86 13.98
N ALA A 92 -28.76 7.63 13.48
CA ALA A 92 -30.09 7.13 13.08
C ALA A 92 -31.09 7.11 14.22
N ASP A 93 -30.65 7.05 15.49
CA ASP A 93 -31.48 7.18 16.67
C ASP A 93 -32.24 8.52 16.72
N LEU A 94 -31.62 9.61 16.30
CA LEU A 94 -32.24 10.94 16.25
C LEU A 94 -33.28 11.07 15.10
N ALA A 95 -33.21 10.18 14.11
CA ALA A 95 -34.16 10.11 13.00
C ALA A 95 -35.24 9.04 13.20
N GLY A 96 -35.50 8.62 14.45
CA GLY A 96 -36.48 7.59 14.75
C GLY A 96 -36.06 6.16 14.38
N GLY A 97 -34.76 5.93 14.20
CA GLY A 97 -34.17 4.63 13.86
C GLY A 97 -33.85 4.43 12.40
N ALA A 98 -34.33 5.29 11.50
CA ALA A 98 -33.98 5.29 10.07
C ALA A 98 -34.18 6.69 9.47
N PRO A 99 -33.42 7.07 8.41
CA PRO A 99 -33.65 8.30 7.66
C PRO A 99 -35.05 8.31 7.02
N SER A 100 -35.61 9.52 6.81
CA SER A 100 -36.85 9.66 6.05
C SER A 100 -36.65 9.30 4.57
N ALA A 101 -37.75 9.03 3.86
CA ALA A 101 -37.70 8.74 2.41
C ALA A 101 -37.10 9.93 1.60
N GLU A 102 -37.32 11.15 2.07
CA GLU A 102 -36.77 12.37 1.47
C GLU A 102 -35.23 12.42 1.62
N VAL A 103 -34.72 12.15 2.81
CA VAL A 103 -33.27 12.10 3.08
C VAL A 103 -32.60 10.97 2.29
N LEU A 104 -33.25 9.81 2.18
CA LEU A 104 -32.71 8.70 1.38
C LEU A 104 -32.67 9.05 -0.10
N SER A 105 -33.74 9.66 -0.65
CA SER A 105 -33.76 10.09 -2.05
C SER A 105 -32.67 11.14 -2.36
N ASP A 106 -32.45 12.05 -1.43
CA ASP A 106 -31.40 13.06 -1.54
C ASP A 106 -29.99 12.40 -1.49
N ALA A 107 -29.76 11.49 -0.56
CA ALA A 107 -28.53 10.73 -0.44
C ALA A 107 -28.25 9.86 -1.68
N GLU A 108 -29.27 9.21 -2.25
CA GLU A 108 -29.17 8.40 -3.47
C GLU A 108 -28.78 9.26 -4.69
N SER A 109 -29.15 10.54 -4.71
CA SER A 109 -28.79 11.46 -5.78
C SER A 109 -27.28 11.69 -5.91
N LEU A 110 -26.52 11.47 -4.85
CA LEU A 110 -25.05 11.58 -4.87
C LEU A 110 -24.39 10.42 -5.60
N GLY A 111 -25.11 9.28 -5.79
CA GLY A 111 -24.60 8.10 -6.50
C GLY A 111 -23.50 7.35 -5.74
N LEU A 112 -23.44 7.50 -4.43
CA LEU A 112 -22.49 6.80 -3.55
C LEU A 112 -23.19 5.62 -2.84
N PRO A 113 -22.47 4.57 -2.46
CA PRO A 113 -22.97 3.56 -1.53
C PRO A 113 -23.38 4.20 -0.21
N ILE A 114 -24.56 3.85 0.30
CA ILE A 114 -25.13 4.43 1.52
C ILE A 114 -25.11 3.37 2.63
N VAL A 115 -24.62 3.76 3.81
CA VAL A 115 -24.68 2.94 5.02
C VAL A 115 -25.31 3.75 6.14
N ILE A 116 -26.36 3.18 6.78
CA ILE A 116 -27.05 3.81 7.90
C ILE A 116 -26.43 3.28 9.21
N THR A 117 -26.02 4.20 10.09
CA THR A 117 -25.38 3.83 11.35
C THR A 117 -25.96 4.59 12.53
N ASP A 118 -25.80 4.00 13.71
CA ASP A 118 -25.90 4.66 15.00
C ASP A 118 -24.64 4.30 15.80
N ALA A 119 -23.66 5.19 15.79
CA ALA A 119 -22.36 4.93 16.42
C ALA A 119 -22.46 4.77 17.95
N ARG A 120 -23.54 5.29 18.58
CA ARG A 120 -23.74 5.15 20.04
C ARG A 120 -24.16 3.74 20.44
N THR A 121 -24.93 3.06 19.58
CA THR A 121 -25.41 1.69 19.83
C THR A 121 -24.69 0.65 18.98
N GLU A 122 -23.66 1.07 18.20
CA GLU A 122 -22.90 0.26 17.24
C GLU A 122 -23.77 -0.34 16.11
N ARG A 123 -25.02 0.09 15.98
CA ARG A 123 -25.91 -0.38 14.91
C ARG A 123 -25.38 0.08 13.55
N GLY A 124 -25.31 -0.85 12.60
CA GLY A 124 -24.85 -0.59 11.24
C GLY A 124 -23.33 -0.58 11.06
N VAL A 125 -22.55 -0.72 12.14
CA VAL A 125 -21.07 -0.75 12.05
C VAL A 125 -20.58 -1.95 11.25
N ASP A 126 -21.20 -3.13 11.42
CA ASP A 126 -20.85 -4.32 10.62
C ASP A 126 -21.20 -4.13 9.13
N ALA A 127 -22.32 -3.45 8.82
CA ALA A 127 -22.66 -3.11 7.44
C ALA A 127 -21.65 -2.14 6.83
N LEU A 128 -21.20 -1.14 7.61
CA LEU A 128 -20.14 -0.21 7.18
C LEU A 128 -18.83 -0.95 6.93
N ARG A 129 -18.44 -1.84 7.85
CA ARG A 129 -17.25 -2.68 7.67
C ARG A 129 -17.32 -3.52 6.38
N THR A 130 -18.48 -4.14 6.13
CA THR A 130 -18.70 -4.93 4.90
C THR A 130 -18.61 -4.05 3.65
N ALA A 131 -19.17 -2.84 3.67
CA ALA A 131 -19.11 -1.91 2.55
C ALA A 131 -17.67 -1.44 2.28
N ILE A 132 -16.89 -1.15 3.31
CA ILE A 132 -15.46 -0.81 3.19
C ILE A 132 -14.70 -1.97 2.54
N ILE A 133 -14.85 -3.18 3.06
CA ILE A 133 -14.20 -4.39 2.55
C ILE A 133 -14.51 -4.58 1.06
N LYS A 134 -15.79 -4.46 0.71
CA LYS A 134 -16.23 -4.63 -0.67
C LYS A 134 -15.59 -3.62 -1.62
N ILE A 135 -15.61 -2.33 -1.28
CA ILE A 135 -15.04 -1.29 -2.14
C ILE A 135 -13.54 -1.46 -2.30
N VAL A 136 -12.82 -1.70 -1.19
CA VAL A 136 -11.37 -1.90 -1.24
C VAL A 136 -11.00 -3.14 -2.05
N GLN A 137 -11.80 -4.21 -1.99
CA GLN A 137 -11.56 -5.42 -2.78
C GLN A 137 -11.96 -5.24 -4.25
N ASP A 138 -13.02 -4.48 -4.55
CA ASP A 138 -13.49 -4.23 -5.93
C ASP A 138 -12.55 -3.24 -6.66
N ASP A 139 -11.90 -2.32 -5.94
CA ASP A 139 -10.98 -1.31 -6.50
C ASP A 139 -9.53 -1.84 -6.63
N THR A 140 -9.19 -2.86 -5.88
CA THR A 140 -7.93 -3.58 -6.08
C THR A 140 -8.12 -4.60 -7.19
N GLU A 141 -7.51 -4.36 -8.38
CA GLU A 141 -7.11 -5.51 -9.19
C GLU A 141 -6.39 -6.47 -8.24
N PRO A 142 -6.74 -7.78 -8.25
CA PRO A 142 -6.10 -8.71 -7.34
C PRO A 142 -4.59 -8.56 -7.51
N ASP A 143 -3.92 -8.09 -6.46
CA ASP A 143 -2.46 -7.94 -6.45
C ASP A 143 -1.89 -9.27 -6.95
N ARG A 144 -1.18 -9.23 -8.06
CA ARG A 144 -0.47 -10.43 -8.53
C ARG A 144 0.45 -10.87 -7.40
N PRO A 145 0.43 -12.14 -7.02
CA PRO A 145 1.29 -12.60 -5.95
C PRO A 145 2.76 -12.40 -6.34
N ILE A 146 3.59 -12.07 -5.37
CA ILE A 146 5.04 -11.92 -5.59
C ILE A 146 5.78 -13.28 -5.55
N ALA A 147 5.16 -14.29 -4.97
CA ALA A 147 5.78 -15.61 -4.83
C ALA A 147 4.78 -16.76 -4.94
N GLY A 148 3.51 -16.54 -4.64
CA GLY A 148 2.52 -17.59 -4.47
C GLY A 148 2.18 -18.35 -5.76
N ASP A 149 2.30 -17.73 -6.93
CA ASP A 149 2.11 -18.34 -8.24
C ASP A 149 3.35 -19.04 -8.80
N LEU A 150 4.51 -18.86 -8.15
CA LEU A 150 5.78 -19.50 -8.55
C LEU A 150 5.98 -20.87 -7.92
N ALA A 151 5.18 -21.24 -6.92
CA ALA A 151 5.30 -22.50 -6.20
C ALA A 151 3.97 -23.26 -6.19
N HIS A 152 4.07 -24.59 -6.13
CA HIS A 152 2.94 -25.50 -6.01
C HIS A 152 2.92 -26.17 -4.62
N ALA A 153 1.77 -26.73 -4.27
CA ALA A 153 1.63 -27.45 -3.01
C ALA A 153 2.67 -28.58 -2.88
N GLY A 154 3.40 -28.55 -1.77
CA GLY A 154 4.46 -29.51 -1.49
C GLY A 154 5.86 -29.10 -1.93
N ASP A 155 6.00 -28.09 -2.77
CA ASP A 155 7.31 -27.54 -3.17
C ASP A 155 8.08 -27.03 -1.95
N THR A 156 9.39 -26.95 -2.10
CA THR A 156 10.27 -26.28 -1.14
C THR A 156 10.90 -25.06 -1.81
N VAL A 157 10.87 -23.93 -1.15
CA VAL A 157 11.43 -22.65 -1.63
C VAL A 157 12.47 -22.16 -0.62
N VAL A 158 13.60 -21.65 -1.10
CA VAL A 158 14.62 -21.02 -0.27
C VAL A 158 14.52 -19.51 -0.42
N LEU A 159 14.21 -18.83 0.67
CA LEU A 159 14.21 -17.37 0.76
C LEU A 159 15.48 -16.90 1.46
N VAL A 160 16.23 -16.04 0.82
CA VAL A 160 17.49 -15.50 1.34
C VAL A 160 17.26 -14.07 1.79
N THR A 161 17.38 -13.84 3.10
CA THR A 161 17.11 -12.55 3.74
C THR A 161 18.37 -12.00 4.39
N PRO A 162 19.13 -11.15 3.67
CA PRO A 162 20.30 -10.50 4.23
C PRO A 162 19.91 -9.65 5.44
N ILE A 163 20.76 -9.68 6.47
CA ILE A 163 20.61 -8.79 7.63
C ILE A 163 21.64 -7.67 7.48
N ASP A 164 21.21 -6.54 6.99
CA ASP A 164 22.03 -5.35 6.83
C ASP A 164 21.63 -4.23 7.80
N SER A 165 22.29 -3.08 7.69
CA SER A 165 22.02 -1.91 8.53
C SER A 165 20.64 -1.27 8.25
N GLY A 166 20.02 -1.56 7.10
CA GLY A 166 18.70 -1.08 6.73
C GLY A 166 17.56 -1.98 7.21
N ALA A 167 17.87 -3.23 7.59
CA ALA A 167 16.85 -4.15 8.10
C ALA A 167 16.43 -3.75 9.53
N PRO A 168 15.13 -3.60 9.81
CA PRO A 168 14.66 -3.29 11.15
C PRO A 168 15.06 -4.40 12.13
N LYS A 169 15.68 -4.05 13.27
CA LYS A 169 16.10 -5.03 14.28
C LYS A 169 14.91 -5.91 14.72
N GLY A 170 15.07 -7.23 14.58
CA GLY A 170 14.06 -8.20 14.99
C GLY A 170 12.86 -8.32 14.05
N ARG A 171 12.93 -7.78 12.83
CA ARG A 171 11.85 -7.85 11.83
C ARG A 171 12.41 -8.22 10.47
N LEU A 172 11.56 -8.84 9.65
CA LEU A 172 11.73 -8.94 8.21
C LEU A 172 11.09 -7.72 7.54
N ILE A 173 11.52 -7.36 6.35
CA ILE A 173 10.89 -6.30 5.55
C ILE A 173 9.61 -6.82 4.87
N LEU A 174 8.71 -5.92 4.50
CA LEU A 174 7.39 -6.26 3.97
C LEU A 174 7.42 -7.28 2.80
N PRO A 175 8.23 -7.13 1.75
CA PRO A 175 8.28 -8.11 0.66
C PRO A 175 8.66 -9.52 1.11
N GLN A 176 9.56 -9.63 2.09
CA GLN A 176 9.99 -10.93 2.64
C GLN A 176 8.85 -11.61 3.41
N VAL A 177 8.13 -10.85 4.25
CA VAL A 177 6.97 -11.35 5.00
C VAL A 177 5.84 -11.74 4.06
N GLN A 178 5.57 -10.93 3.04
CA GLN A 178 4.54 -11.19 2.03
C GLN A 178 4.85 -12.48 1.26
N ALA A 179 6.08 -12.65 0.76
CA ALA A 179 6.49 -13.87 0.05
C ALA A 179 6.34 -15.12 0.92
N ILE A 180 6.76 -15.06 2.20
CA ILE A 180 6.58 -16.17 3.14
C ILE A 180 5.08 -16.53 3.27
N ARG A 181 4.23 -15.52 3.45
CA ARG A 181 2.79 -15.73 3.64
C ARG A 181 2.15 -16.34 2.39
N GLU A 182 2.42 -15.81 1.20
CA GLU A 182 1.89 -16.31 -0.06
C GLU A 182 2.32 -17.75 -0.35
N LEU A 183 3.60 -18.09 -0.09
CA LEU A 183 4.10 -19.45 -0.25
C LEU A 183 3.43 -20.43 0.72
N LEU A 184 3.15 -20.02 1.96
CA LEU A 184 2.42 -20.84 2.92
C LEU A 184 0.95 -21.03 2.50
N ASP A 185 0.32 -19.99 1.96
CA ASP A 185 -1.05 -20.08 1.42
C ASP A 185 -1.10 -21.01 0.18
N ALA A 186 -0.03 -21.07 -0.62
CA ALA A 186 0.16 -22.04 -1.71
C ALA A 186 0.52 -23.46 -1.24
N HIS A 187 0.55 -23.71 0.07
CA HIS A 187 0.96 -24.98 0.68
C HIS A 187 2.38 -25.42 0.34
N ALA A 188 3.28 -24.48 0.05
CA ALA A 188 4.72 -24.71 -0.10
C ALA A 188 5.44 -24.71 1.23
N LYS A 189 6.65 -25.30 1.26
CA LYS A 189 7.57 -25.23 2.38
C LYS A 189 8.56 -24.11 2.16
N VAL A 190 8.82 -23.33 3.20
CA VAL A 190 9.72 -22.18 3.12
C VAL A 190 10.90 -22.39 4.03
N VAL A 191 12.11 -22.33 3.46
CA VAL A 191 13.37 -22.32 4.19
C VAL A 191 13.95 -20.91 4.09
N VAL A 192 14.15 -20.24 5.23
CA VAL A 192 14.66 -18.87 5.27
C VAL A 192 16.07 -18.88 5.83
N VAL A 193 17.02 -18.31 5.08
CA VAL A 193 18.44 -18.29 5.44
C VAL A 193 19.09 -16.94 5.14
N GLN A 194 20.27 -16.70 5.68
CA GLN A 194 21.15 -15.61 5.30
C GLN A 194 21.96 -15.98 4.04
N GLN A 195 22.54 -14.97 3.37
CA GLN A 195 23.25 -15.14 2.09
C GLN A 195 24.46 -16.09 2.16
N ASP A 196 25.08 -16.23 3.32
CA ASP A 196 26.24 -17.12 3.54
C ASP A 196 25.88 -18.59 3.77
N ARG A 197 24.57 -18.91 3.85
CA ARG A 197 24.07 -20.26 4.17
C ARG A 197 23.29 -20.91 3.02
N VAL A 198 23.28 -20.30 1.84
CA VAL A 198 22.45 -20.76 0.71
C VAL A 198 22.86 -22.16 0.23
N ALA A 199 24.15 -22.38 -0.01
CA ALA A 199 24.67 -23.68 -0.47
C ALA A 199 24.39 -24.78 0.54
N GLU A 200 24.58 -24.51 1.84
CA GLU A 200 24.28 -25.45 2.91
C GLU A 200 22.80 -25.82 2.94
N ALA A 201 21.92 -24.80 2.92
CA ALA A 201 20.48 -25.01 2.93
C ALA A 201 20.00 -25.86 1.74
N ILE A 202 20.51 -25.58 0.53
CA ILE A 202 20.17 -26.37 -0.67
C ILE A 202 20.66 -27.82 -0.54
N ASN A 203 21.87 -28.03 -0.04
CA ASN A 203 22.45 -29.38 0.11
C ASN A 203 21.75 -30.24 1.17
N GLU A 204 21.12 -29.62 2.16
CA GLU A 204 20.37 -30.32 3.21
C GLU A 204 18.96 -30.75 2.74
N LEU A 205 18.48 -30.22 1.62
CA LEU A 205 17.18 -30.60 1.06
C LEU A 205 17.27 -31.97 0.36
N LYS A 206 16.23 -32.79 0.56
CA LYS A 206 16.11 -34.10 -0.12
C LYS A 206 15.83 -33.95 -1.64
N VAL A 207 15.28 -32.83 -2.04
CA VAL A 207 14.92 -32.47 -3.42
C VAL A 207 15.35 -31.03 -3.64
N ASN A 208 15.75 -30.68 -4.85
CA ASN A 208 16.05 -29.31 -5.19
C ASN A 208 14.87 -28.40 -4.88
N PRO A 209 15.11 -27.18 -4.38
CA PRO A 209 14.03 -26.21 -4.21
C PRO A 209 13.44 -25.82 -5.58
N ALA A 210 12.16 -25.46 -5.59
CA ALA A 210 11.49 -24.98 -6.80
C ALA A 210 12.18 -23.71 -7.33
N PHE A 211 12.59 -22.83 -6.42
CA PHE A 211 13.39 -21.65 -6.74
C PHE A 211 14.08 -21.10 -5.46
N VAL A 212 15.02 -20.20 -5.68
CA VAL A 212 15.65 -19.35 -4.65
C VAL A 212 15.22 -17.91 -4.90
N MET A 213 14.88 -17.17 -3.84
CA MET A 213 14.53 -15.74 -3.92
C MET A 213 15.34 -14.96 -2.90
N THR A 214 15.92 -13.82 -3.32
CA THR A 214 16.81 -13.01 -2.49
C THR A 214 16.57 -11.51 -2.66
N ASP A 215 17.18 -10.68 -1.81
CA ASP A 215 17.26 -9.24 -2.05
C ASP A 215 18.24 -8.93 -3.20
N SER A 216 17.91 -7.91 -4.01
CA SER A 216 18.70 -7.54 -5.18
C SER A 216 20.17 -7.21 -4.86
N GLN A 217 20.44 -6.72 -3.65
CA GLN A 217 21.82 -6.39 -3.24
C GLN A 217 22.69 -7.63 -2.94
N ALA A 218 22.09 -8.80 -2.69
CA ALA A 218 22.78 -10.04 -2.42
C ALA A 218 22.77 -11.01 -3.63
N ILE A 219 22.27 -10.58 -4.78
CA ILE A 219 22.05 -11.45 -5.93
C ILE A 219 23.34 -12.12 -6.42
N ASP A 220 24.44 -11.40 -6.49
CA ASP A 220 25.72 -11.92 -6.97
C ASP A 220 26.28 -13.02 -6.02
N ASP A 221 26.20 -12.78 -4.71
CA ASP A 221 26.65 -13.74 -3.68
C ASP A 221 25.77 -15.01 -3.65
N VAL A 222 24.46 -14.85 -3.81
CA VAL A 222 23.49 -15.93 -3.81
C VAL A 222 23.59 -16.75 -5.12
N ALA A 223 23.77 -16.08 -6.27
CA ALA A 223 23.96 -16.74 -7.54
C ALA A 223 25.22 -17.64 -7.55
N ALA A 224 26.31 -17.18 -6.95
CA ALA A 224 27.54 -17.97 -6.83
C ALA A 224 27.36 -19.28 -6.04
N GLN A 225 26.33 -19.37 -5.18
CA GLN A 225 26.03 -20.52 -4.34
C GLN A 225 24.84 -21.34 -4.83
N THR A 226 24.08 -20.84 -5.80
CA THR A 226 22.89 -21.50 -6.33
C THR A 226 23.27 -22.29 -7.60
N PRO A 227 23.00 -23.59 -7.68
CA PRO A 227 23.22 -24.37 -8.89
C PRO A 227 22.42 -23.83 -10.10
N ASP A 228 23.00 -23.87 -11.30
CA ASP A 228 22.40 -23.32 -12.53
C ASP A 228 21.03 -23.92 -12.90
N ASN A 229 20.74 -25.11 -12.42
CA ASN A 229 19.46 -25.78 -12.65
C ASN A 229 18.36 -25.38 -11.66
N ILE A 230 18.64 -24.49 -10.72
CA ILE A 230 17.67 -23.97 -9.75
C ILE A 230 17.34 -22.51 -10.14
N PRO A 231 16.08 -22.19 -10.46
CA PRO A 231 15.67 -20.82 -10.74
C PRO A 231 16.00 -19.86 -9.61
N LEU A 232 16.53 -18.70 -9.94
CA LEU A 232 16.87 -17.64 -8.99
C LEU A 232 16.15 -16.34 -9.37
N THR A 233 15.52 -15.69 -8.40
CA THR A 233 14.85 -14.41 -8.57
C THR A 233 15.11 -13.48 -7.38
N THR A 234 14.59 -12.25 -7.43
CA THR A 234 14.69 -11.29 -6.32
C THR A 234 13.32 -10.80 -5.88
N PHE A 235 13.18 -10.43 -4.61
CA PHE A 235 11.97 -9.80 -4.08
C PHE A 235 11.60 -8.54 -4.89
N SER A 236 12.60 -7.71 -5.24
CA SER A 236 12.37 -6.47 -6.01
C SER A 236 11.84 -6.76 -7.42
N LEU A 237 12.34 -7.79 -8.10
CA LEU A 237 11.85 -8.18 -9.42
C LEU A 237 10.41 -8.68 -9.36
N GLN A 238 10.10 -9.50 -8.35
CA GLN A 238 8.75 -10.02 -8.18
C GLN A 238 7.76 -8.93 -7.76
N MET A 239 8.18 -7.97 -6.92
CA MET A 239 7.38 -6.79 -6.62
C MET A 239 7.14 -5.93 -7.87
N ALA A 240 8.14 -5.76 -8.71
CA ALA A 240 7.99 -5.04 -9.97
C ALA A 240 7.01 -5.77 -10.93
N TYR A 241 7.07 -7.09 -11.00
CA TYR A 241 6.13 -7.91 -11.77
C TYR A 241 4.69 -7.79 -11.22
N ALA A 242 4.53 -7.84 -9.91
CA ALA A 242 3.22 -7.76 -9.27
C ALA A 242 2.56 -6.39 -9.43
N LYS A 243 3.34 -5.30 -9.38
CA LYS A 243 2.82 -3.92 -9.29
C LYS A 243 3.01 -3.08 -10.56
N SER A 244 3.65 -3.60 -11.60
CA SER A 244 4.02 -2.83 -12.79
C SER A 244 3.95 -3.66 -14.06
N ASP A 245 4.08 -2.99 -15.21
CA ASP A 245 4.30 -3.65 -16.49
C ASP A 245 5.78 -4.06 -16.61
N LEU A 246 6.06 -5.36 -16.41
CA LEU A 246 7.42 -5.91 -16.48
C LEU A 246 8.05 -5.73 -17.87
N ILE A 247 7.26 -5.73 -18.95
CA ILE A 247 7.75 -5.53 -20.32
C ILE A 247 8.26 -4.10 -20.48
N GLU A 248 7.52 -3.12 -19.95
CA GLU A 248 7.93 -1.71 -19.99
C GLU A 248 9.19 -1.47 -19.13
N LEU A 249 9.24 -2.08 -17.96
CA LEU A 249 10.44 -2.04 -17.11
C LEU A 249 11.66 -2.68 -17.80
N ALA A 250 11.49 -3.81 -18.48
CA ALA A 250 12.56 -4.46 -19.23
C ALA A 250 13.04 -3.60 -20.41
N ARG A 251 12.12 -2.91 -21.10
CA ARG A 251 12.48 -1.93 -22.17
C ARG A 251 13.28 -0.77 -21.59
N GLY A 252 12.84 -0.24 -20.44
CA GLY A 252 13.55 0.82 -19.72
C GLY A 252 14.96 0.38 -19.30
N ALA A 253 15.10 -0.82 -18.74
CA ALA A 253 16.40 -1.40 -18.40
C ALA A 253 17.31 -1.59 -19.62
N ALA A 254 16.76 -2.05 -20.73
CA ALA A 254 17.51 -2.19 -21.99
C ALA A 254 18.02 -0.85 -22.52
N ALA A 255 17.30 0.25 -22.30
CA ALA A 255 17.73 1.59 -22.68
C ALA A 255 19.04 2.03 -22.00
N LEU A 256 19.32 1.53 -20.80
CA LEU A 256 20.57 1.82 -20.08
C LEU A 256 21.81 1.37 -20.85
N SER A 257 21.71 0.33 -21.70
CA SER A 257 22.82 -0.15 -22.55
C SER A 257 23.17 0.80 -23.71
N HIS A 258 22.32 1.79 -23.99
CA HIS A 258 22.49 2.77 -25.05
C HIS A 258 23.03 4.11 -24.55
N LEU A 259 23.27 4.25 -23.24
CA LEU A 259 23.83 5.46 -22.64
C LEU A 259 25.25 5.75 -23.17
N LYS A 260 25.54 7.04 -23.34
CA LYS A 260 26.81 7.56 -23.88
C LYS A 260 27.43 8.55 -22.92
N ASP A 261 28.72 8.83 -23.14
CA ASP A 261 29.40 9.90 -22.39
C ASP A 261 28.69 11.24 -22.54
N GLY A 262 28.43 11.88 -21.43
CA GLY A 262 27.75 13.18 -21.36
C GLY A 262 26.24 13.09 -21.24
N ASP A 263 25.64 11.90 -21.30
CA ASP A 263 24.19 11.74 -21.09
C ASP A 263 23.79 12.12 -19.67
N LYS A 264 22.56 12.64 -19.53
CA LYS A 264 21.96 13.04 -18.27
C LYS A 264 20.94 12.00 -17.82
N VAL A 265 21.05 11.58 -16.57
CA VAL A 265 20.14 10.64 -15.93
C VAL A 265 19.54 11.31 -14.70
N LEU A 266 18.21 11.29 -14.58
CA LEU A 266 17.48 11.72 -13.39
C LEU A 266 17.01 10.48 -12.63
N ILE A 267 17.31 10.41 -11.33
CA ILE A 267 16.79 9.40 -10.41
C ILE A 267 15.68 10.03 -9.60
N CYS A 268 14.46 9.58 -9.79
CA CYS A 268 13.30 10.06 -9.04
C CYS A 268 13.06 9.17 -7.81
N GLU A 269 13.15 9.75 -6.63
CA GLU A 269 12.81 9.10 -5.36
C GLU A 269 11.39 9.48 -4.94
N THR A 270 10.55 8.49 -4.66
CA THR A 270 9.17 8.67 -4.19
C THR A 270 9.00 8.28 -2.72
N CYS A 271 10.06 7.80 -2.07
CA CYS A 271 10.00 7.39 -0.68
C CYS A 271 10.13 8.59 0.27
N SER A 272 9.38 8.59 1.36
CA SER A 272 9.39 9.63 2.41
C SER A 272 10.46 9.39 3.48
N HIS A 273 11.35 8.42 3.32
CA HIS A 273 12.39 8.10 4.29
C HIS A 273 13.53 9.13 4.26
N HIS A 274 14.05 9.45 5.43
CA HIS A 274 15.30 10.21 5.49
C HIS A 274 16.45 9.43 4.87
N PRO A 275 17.26 10.05 3.98
CA PRO A 275 18.39 9.37 3.36
C PRO A 275 19.35 8.79 4.41
N GLN A 276 19.66 7.50 4.29
CA GLN A 276 20.65 6.84 5.14
C GLN A 276 22.05 6.91 4.51
N LYS A 277 23.09 6.57 5.30
CA LYS A 277 24.49 6.58 4.81
C LYS A 277 24.73 5.67 3.60
N ASP A 278 23.87 4.65 3.42
CA ASP A 278 23.93 3.67 2.32
C ASP A 278 22.70 3.77 1.40
N ASP A 279 22.23 4.98 1.18
CA ASP A 279 21.03 5.26 0.37
C ASP A 279 21.11 4.66 -1.03
N ILE A 280 20.02 4.00 -1.45
CA ILE A 280 19.99 3.29 -2.74
C ILE A 280 19.95 4.28 -3.89
N GLY A 281 19.06 5.26 -3.84
CA GLY A 281 18.85 6.24 -4.92
C GLY A 281 20.04 7.18 -5.10
N ARG A 282 20.55 7.72 -3.99
CA ARG A 282 21.58 8.76 -4.01
C ARG A 282 23.02 8.24 -4.14
N LEU A 283 23.28 7.03 -3.68
CA LEU A 283 24.65 6.48 -3.64
C LEU A 283 24.81 5.21 -4.47
N LYS A 284 23.95 4.20 -4.26
CA LYS A 284 24.14 2.88 -4.87
C LYS A 284 23.81 2.89 -6.36
N ILE A 285 22.63 3.42 -6.77
CA ILE A 285 22.24 3.46 -8.18
C ILE A 285 23.20 4.29 -9.02
N PRO A 286 23.61 5.52 -8.64
CA PRO A 286 24.60 6.27 -9.39
C PRO A 286 25.94 5.54 -9.57
N ARG A 287 26.40 4.86 -8.52
CA ARG A 287 27.61 4.04 -8.57
C ARG A 287 27.45 2.89 -9.54
N TRP A 288 26.39 2.08 -9.41
CA TRP A 288 26.13 0.93 -10.28
C TRP A 288 25.95 1.33 -11.75
N LEU A 289 25.26 2.43 -12.03
CA LEU A 289 25.14 2.95 -13.40
C LEU A 289 26.50 3.21 -14.02
N ARG A 290 27.39 3.94 -13.31
CA ARG A 290 28.74 4.23 -13.81
C ARG A 290 29.58 2.96 -13.98
N GLU A 291 29.54 2.04 -13.02
CA GLU A 291 30.28 0.77 -13.04
C GLU A 291 29.83 -0.15 -14.17
N LYS A 292 28.51 -0.28 -14.39
CA LYS A 292 27.96 -1.21 -15.39
C LYS A 292 27.99 -0.64 -16.81
N THR A 293 27.69 0.64 -16.98
CA THR A 293 27.71 1.28 -18.32
C THR A 293 29.12 1.68 -18.77
N LYS A 294 30.03 1.94 -17.83
CA LYS A 294 31.40 2.42 -18.07
C LYS A 294 31.46 3.74 -18.84
N VAL A 295 30.40 4.53 -18.82
CA VAL A 295 30.31 5.84 -19.45
C VAL A 295 30.23 6.95 -18.39
N ASN A 296 30.66 8.16 -18.78
CA ASN A 296 30.64 9.33 -17.88
C ASN A 296 29.27 10.00 -17.93
N LEU A 297 28.45 9.76 -16.89
CA LEU A 297 27.08 10.24 -16.79
C LEU A 297 26.97 11.42 -15.83
N THR A 298 26.13 12.41 -16.19
CA THR A 298 25.63 13.41 -15.27
C THR A 298 24.37 12.86 -14.61
N ILE A 299 24.41 12.64 -13.29
CA ILE A 299 23.30 12.02 -12.55
C ILE A 299 22.77 13.01 -11.52
N ASP A 300 21.49 13.35 -11.63
CA ASP A 300 20.71 14.13 -10.68
C ASP A 300 19.75 13.20 -9.92
N VAL A 301 19.48 13.52 -8.62
CA VAL A 301 18.61 12.70 -7.75
C VAL A 301 17.58 13.60 -7.07
#